data_4e92f843da8bc1c654067b59b449e1cb
#
_entry.id   4e92f843da8bc1c654067b59b449e1cb
#
_cell.length_a   1.000
_cell.length_b   1.000
_cell.length_c   1.000
_cell.angle_alpha   90.00
_cell.angle_beta   90.00
_cell.angle_gamma   90.00
#
_symmetry.space_group_name_H-M   'P 1'
#
loop_
_entity.id
_entity.type
_entity.pdbx_description
1 polymer ?
#
loop_
_entity_poly.entity_id
_entity_poly.type
_entity_poly.pdbx_seq_one_letter_code
_entity_poly.pdbx_strand_id
1 'polypeptide(L)'
;MDKPITLITGTRKGIGKFLAEHYVKQEHLVVGCSRSEIDWSLEGYEHYVADVSDEVAVKRLFAEVRKKYGVLDHLINNAGIASMNHCLLTPLATVHKVLDTNVVGTFLFCREAAKLMQKKHYGRIVNFSSAAVPMKLEGEAIYAASKAAVVLLTQVLARELAEFGITVNVVGPTPLETDLTRSVPKEKMARLLSQQAIARLANFEDVANAIDFFLKRESNFVTGQCIYLGGV
;
A
#
# COMPACT_ATOMS: atom_id res chain seq x y z
N MET A 1 -2.01 25.77 9.63
CA MET A 1 -1.85 25.01 8.35
C MET A 1 -3.01 24.05 8.26
N ASP A 2 -3.58 23.87 7.08
CA ASP A 2 -4.67 22.90 6.89
C ASP A 2 -4.11 21.49 7.15
N LYS A 3 -4.92 20.64 7.79
CA LYS A 3 -4.55 19.24 8.08
C LYS A 3 -4.36 18.48 6.76
N PRO A 4 -3.28 17.69 6.58
CA PRO A 4 -3.09 16.90 5.37
C PRO A 4 -4.20 15.87 5.19
N ILE A 5 -4.64 15.66 3.94
CA ILE A 5 -5.65 14.65 3.60
C ILE A 5 -4.94 13.41 3.09
N THR A 6 -5.10 12.31 3.80
CA THR A 6 -4.43 11.02 3.54
C THR A 6 -5.45 9.94 3.23
N LEU A 7 -5.37 9.35 2.04
CA LEU A 7 -6.18 8.21 1.65
C LEU A 7 -5.37 6.91 1.78
N ILE A 8 -5.94 5.91 2.48
CA ILE A 8 -5.31 4.63 2.74
C ILE A 8 -6.23 3.49 2.27
N THR A 9 -5.74 2.58 1.45
CA THR A 9 -6.53 1.42 1.04
C THR A 9 -6.31 0.23 1.98
N GLY A 10 -7.36 -0.59 2.22
CA GLY A 10 -7.26 -1.80 3.03
C GLY A 10 -7.23 -1.54 4.54
N THR A 11 -8.01 -0.57 5.03
CA THR A 11 -7.98 -0.09 6.42
C THR A 11 -8.81 -0.90 7.42
N ARG A 12 -9.49 -1.98 7.01
CA ARG A 12 -10.34 -2.74 7.94
C ARG A 12 -9.56 -3.37 9.10
N LYS A 13 -8.33 -3.83 8.87
CA LYS A 13 -7.48 -4.49 9.86
C LYS A 13 -5.99 -4.41 9.50
N GLY A 14 -5.13 -4.90 10.41
CA GLY A 14 -3.68 -5.05 10.18
C GLY A 14 -2.99 -3.71 9.94
N ILE A 15 -2.03 -3.69 9.02
CA ILE A 15 -1.22 -2.50 8.72
C ILE A 15 -2.09 -1.30 8.34
N GLY A 16 -3.11 -1.50 7.50
CA GLY A 16 -3.97 -0.40 7.05
C GLY A 16 -4.74 0.27 8.18
N LYS A 17 -5.25 -0.52 9.16
CA LYS A 17 -5.88 0.04 10.37
C LYS A 17 -4.86 0.80 11.22
N PHE A 18 -3.72 0.19 11.48
CA PHE A 18 -2.64 0.84 12.22
C PHE A 18 -2.22 2.17 11.59
N LEU A 19 -2.03 2.20 10.26
CA LEU A 19 -1.68 3.43 9.54
C LEU A 19 -2.78 4.49 9.63
N ALA A 20 -4.05 4.10 9.59
CA ALA A 20 -5.16 5.03 9.78
C ALA A 20 -5.09 5.68 11.17
N GLU A 21 -4.89 4.89 12.24
CA GLU A 21 -4.72 5.38 13.60
C GLU A 21 -3.45 6.24 13.75
N HIS A 22 -2.35 5.83 13.11
CA HIS A 22 -1.06 6.55 13.14
C HIS A 22 -1.19 7.96 12.53
N TYR A 23 -1.80 8.09 11.33
CA TYR A 23 -1.93 9.39 10.68
C TYR A 23 -2.99 10.28 11.31
N VAL A 24 -4.06 9.73 11.89
CA VAL A 24 -4.99 10.54 12.69
C VAL A 24 -4.29 11.14 13.91
N LYS A 25 -3.43 10.37 14.61
CA LYS A 25 -2.60 10.89 15.72
C LYS A 25 -1.63 11.98 15.28
N GLN A 26 -1.20 11.97 14.02
CA GLN A 26 -0.39 13.02 13.40
C GLN A 26 -1.23 14.18 12.82
N GLU A 27 -2.49 14.29 13.25
CA GLU A 27 -3.43 15.33 12.85
C GLU A 27 -3.81 15.37 11.37
N HIS A 28 -3.67 14.24 10.64
CA HIS A 28 -4.22 14.13 9.29
C HIS A 28 -5.74 13.91 9.32
N LEU A 29 -6.42 14.34 8.28
CA LEU A 29 -7.75 13.85 7.93
C LEU A 29 -7.56 12.58 7.11
N VAL A 30 -8.00 11.44 7.65
CA VAL A 30 -7.75 10.14 7.05
C VAL A 30 -9.01 9.59 6.40
N VAL A 31 -8.90 9.24 5.13
CA VAL A 31 -9.92 8.51 4.37
C VAL A 31 -9.44 7.08 4.18
N GLY A 32 -10.26 6.12 4.57
CA GLY A 32 -9.94 4.71 4.36
C GLY A 32 -10.95 3.99 3.49
N CYS A 33 -10.55 2.88 2.90
CA CYS A 33 -11.50 1.99 2.24
C CYS A 33 -11.17 0.52 2.45
N SER A 34 -12.23 -0.30 2.37
CA SER A 34 -12.14 -1.76 2.32
C SER A 34 -13.40 -2.33 1.66
N ARG A 35 -13.39 -3.63 1.34
CA ARG A 35 -14.54 -4.32 0.71
C ARG A 35 -15.76 -4.48 1.63
N SER A 36 -15.62 -4.20 2.92
CA SER A 36 -16.68 -4.34 3.91
C SER A 36 -16.64 -3.16 4.86
N GLU A 37 -17.74 -2.93 5.55
CA GLU A 37 -17.80 -2.02 6.70
C GLU A 37 -16.76 -2.40 7.76
N ILE A 38 -16.44 -1.44 8.61
CA ILE A 38 -15.55 -1.59 9.77
C ILE A 38 -16.38 -1.63 11.06
N ASP A 39 -15.85 -2.28 12.08
CA ASP A 39 -16.42 -2.42 13.42
C ASP A 39 -15.77 -1.49 14.47
N TRP A 40 -15.03 -0.49 14.00
CA TRP A 40 -14.35 0.51 14.81
C TRP A 40 -14.60 1.92 14.28
N SER A 41 -14.46 2.91 15.13
CA SER A 41 -14.58 4.33 14.78
C SER A 41 -13.41 5.11 15.36
N LEU A 42 -13.03 6.21 14.69
CA LEU A 42 -11.96 7.08 15.12
C LEU A 42 -12.27 8.50 14.62
N GLU A 43 -12.23 9.49 15.49
CA GLU A 43 -12.37 10.89 15.11
C GLU A 43 -11.24 11.30 14.17
N GLY A 44 -11.56 11.96 13.07
CA GLY A 44 -10.59 12.30 12.01
C GLY A 44 -10.41 11.21 10.95
N TYR A 45 -11.14 10.08 11.05
CA TYR A 45 -11.16 9.01 10.08
C TYR A 45 -12.54 8.84 9.44
N GLU A 46 -12.57 8.62 8.13
CA GLU A 46 -13.78 8.31 7.37
C GLU A 46 -13.59 7.04 6.55
N HIS A 47 -14.57 6.14 6.57
CA HIS A 47 -14.53 4.86 5.87
C HIS A 47 -15.47 4.79 4.68
N TYR A 48 -14.99 4.22 3.58
CA TYR A 48 -15.78 3.90 2.39
C TYR A 48 -15.71 2.42 2.05
N VAL A 49 -16.85 1.82 1.73
CA VAL A 49 -16.88 0.45 1.19
C VAL A 49 -16.56 0.50 -0.30
N ALA A 50 -15.40 -0.03 -0.66
CA ALA A 50 -14.95 -0.12 -2.05
C ALA A 50 -14.00 -1.30 -2.26
N ASP A 51 -14.20 -2.07 -3.32
CA ASP A 51 -13.18 -2.98 -3.83
C ASP A 51 -12.21 -2.17 -4.69
N VAL A 52 -10.91 -2.28 -4.40
CA VAL A 52 -9.88 -1.53 -5.10
C VAL A 52 -9.76 -1.91 -6.58
N SER A 53 -10.21 -3.10 -6.96
CA SER A 53 -10.22 -3.60 -8.34
C SER A 53 -11.47 -3.19 -9.14
N ASP A 54 -12.49 -2.63 -8.48
CA ASP A 54 -13.70 -2.12 -9.12
C ASP A 54 -13.52 -0.63 -9.49
N GLU A 55 -13.30 -0.35 -10.79
CA GLU A 55 -13.11 1.01 -11.29
C GLU A 55 -14.28 1.95 -10.97
N VAL A 56 -15.52 1.43 -10.97
CA VAL A 56 -16.71 2.24 -10.70
C VAL A 56 -16.74 2.65 -9.22
N ALA A 57 -16.46 1.69 -8.31
CA ALA A 57 -16.38 1.95 -6.88
C ALA A 57 -15.23 2.92 -6.56
N VAL A 58 -14.07 2.76 -7.19
CA VAL A 58 -12.92 3.67 -7.02
C VAL A 58 -13.28 5.09 -7.46
N LYS A 59 -13.84 5.26 -8.66
CA LYS A 59 -14.26 6.59 -9.16
C LYS A 59 -15.29 7.26 -8.24
N ARG A 60 -16.23 6.48 -7.69
CA ARG A 60 -17.23 6.99 -6.72
C ARG A 60 -16.55 7.49 -5.45
N LEU A 61 -15.65 6.71 -4.88
CA LEU A 61 -14.88 7.11 -3.70
C LEU A 61 -14.13 8.43 -3.94
N PHE A 62 -13.41 8.53 -5.06
CA PHE A 62 -12.67 9.76 -5.38
C PHE A 62 -13.58 10.95 -5.69
N ALA A 63 -14.80 10.73 -6.17
CA ALA A 63 -15.81 11.78 -6.33
C ALA A 63 -16.24 12.35 -4.97
N GLU A 64 -16.48 11.49 -3.96
CA GLU A 64 -16.79 11.92 -2.60
C GLU A 64 -15.62 12.65 -1.94
N VAL A 65 -14.39 12.14 -2.07
CA VAL A 65 -13.18 12.80 -1.58
C VAL A 65 -13.04 14.21 -2.20
N ARG A 66 -13.22 14.31 -3.52
CA ARG A 66 -13.18 15.60 -4.23
C ARG A 66 -14.26 16.57 -3.76
N LYS A 67 -15.48 16.08 -3.59
CA LYS A 67 -16.62 16.89 -3.14
C LYS A 67 -16.39 17.43 -1.74
N LYS A 68 -15.84 16.61 -0.84
CA LYS A 68 -15.68 16.96 0.57
C LYS A 68 -14.44 17.81 0.84
N TYR A 69 -13.31 17.44 0.22
CA TYR A 69 -12.00 18.01 0.55
C TYR A 69 -11.40 18.84 -0.60
N GLY A 70 -11.82 18.63 -1.83
CA GLY A 70 -11.29 19.32 -3.02
C GLY A 70 -9.90 18.88 -3.45
N VAL A 71 -9.07 18.37 -2.54
CA VAL A 71 -7.67 17.99 -2.70
C VAL A 71 -7.36 16.65 -2.05
N LEU A 72 -6.20 16.09 -2.39
CA LEU A 72 -5.61 14.95 -1.72
C LEU A 72 -4.10 15.20 -1.60
N ASP A 73 -3.53 15.02 -0.41
CA ASP A 73 -2.10 15.20 -0.18
C ASP A 73 -1.33 13.88 -0.28
N HIS A 74 -1.87 12.80 0.32
CA HIS A 74 -1.19 11.52 0.42
C HIS A 74 -2.10 10.37 0.00
N LEU A 75 -1.52 9.40 -0.74
CA LEU A 75 -2.13 8.11 -1.03
C LEU A 75 -1.22 6.99 -0.54
N ILE A 76 -1.78 6.05 0.22
CA ILE A 76 -1.10 4.84 0.66
C ILE A 76 -1.85 3.62 0.14
N ASN A 77 -1.32 2.97 -0.89
CA ASN A 77 -1.87 1.77 -1.51
C ASN A 77 -1.45 0.52 -0.73
N ASN A 78 -2.09 0.30 0.43
CA ASN A 78 -1.82 -0.84 1.30
C ASN A 78 -2.67 -2.08 0.96
N ALA A 79 -3.85 -1.93 0.37
CA ALA A 79 -4.69 -3.07 0.01
C ALA A 79 -3.96 -4.07 -0.88
N GLY A 80 -4.01 -5.33 -0.49
CA GLY A 80 -3.39 -6.41 -1.24
C GLY A 80 -3.79 -7.78 -0.69
N ILE A 81 -3.64 -8.79 -1.51
CA ILE A 81 -3.84 -10.20 -1.15
C ILE A 81 -2.62 -11.02 -1.50
N ALA A 82 -2.34 -12.02 -0.69
CA ALA A 82 -1.30 -13.02 -0.96
C ALA A 82 -1.94 -14.33 -1.42
N SER A 83 -1.15 -15.13 -2.14
CA SER A 83 -1.47 -16.50 -2.52
C SER A 83 -0.21 -17.34 -2.35
N MET A 84 -0.31 -18.40 -1.58
CA MET A 84 0.78 -19.35 -1.32
C MET A 84 0.41 -20.70 -1.92
N ASN A 85 0.62 -20.84 -3.24
CA ASN A 85 0.38 -22.07 -3.97
C ASN A 85 1.58 -22.40 -4.86
N HIS A 86 1.98 -23.68 -4.88
CA HIS A 86 2.93 -24.13 -5.88
C HIS A 86 2.40 -23.87 -7.30
N CYS A 87 3.25 -23.51 -8.24
CA CYS A 87 2.83 -23.08 -9.60
C CYS A 87 1.95 -24.10 -10.31
N LEU A 88 2.21 -25.39 -10.14
CA LEU A 88 1.41 -26.48 -10.71
C LEU A 88 0.00 -26.60 -10.13
N LEU A 89 -0.26 -25.99 -8.97
CA LEU A 89 -1.53 -26.04 -8.24
C LEU A 89 -2.25 -24.70 -8.18
N THR A 90 -1.71 -23.68 -8.84
CA THR A 90 -2.30 -22.33 -8.80
C THR A 90 -3.45 -22.19 -9.81
N PRO A 91 -4.72 -22.04 -9.36
CA PRO A 91 -5.85 -21.86 -10.26
C PRO A 91 -5.76 -20.50 -10.99
N LEU A 92 -6.17 -20.44 -12.26
CA LEU A 92 -6.20 -19.20 -13.02
C LEU A 92 -7.05 -18.10 -12.35
N ALA A 93 -8.15 -18.47 -11.71
CA ALA A 93 -8.97 -17.52 -10.95
C ALA A 93 -8.19 -16.85 -9.79
N THR A 94 -7.27 -17.57 -9.16
CA THR A 94 -6.36 -17.00 -8.14
C THR A 94 -5.39 -16.01 -8.77
N VAL A 95 -4.86 -16.33 -9.98
CA VAL A 95 -3.97 -15.43 -10.73
C VAL A 95 -4.68 -14.10 -11.01
N HIS A 96 -5.87 -14.15 -11.60
CA HIS A 96 -6.67 -12.94 -11.87
C HIS A 96 -6.93 -12.15 -10.59
N LYS A 97 -7.44 -12.79 -9.55
CA LYS A 97 -7.76 -12.12 -8.28
C LYS A 97 -6.56 -11.41 -7.67
N VAL A 98 -5.37 -12.02 -7.70
CA VAL A 98 -4.13 -11.41 -7.17
C VAL A 98 -3.71 -10.21 -8.04
N LEU A 99 -3.70 -10.36 -9.35
CA LEU A 99 -3.33 -9.27 -10.27
C LEU A 99 -4.34 -8.11 -10.21
N ASP A 100 -5.63 -8.41 -10.21
CA ASP A 100 -6.69 -7.39 -10.14
C ASP A 100 -6.58 -6.58 -8.85
N THR A 101 -6.42 -7.24 -7.70
CA THR A 101 -6.31 -6.53 -6.42
C THR A 101 -4.99 -5.77 -6.31
N ASN A 102 -3.84 -6.44 -6.55
CA ASN A 102 -2.54 -5.89 -6.22
C ASN A 102 -2.01 -4.91 -7.27
N VAL A 103 -2.31 -5.14 -8.55
CA VAL A 103 -1.78 -4.33 -9.67
C VAL A 103 -2.82 -3.36 -10.19
N VAL A 104 -3.99 -3.88 -10.66
CA VAL A 104 -5.04 -3.03 -11.21
C VAL A 104 -5.56 -2.07 -10.15
N GLY A 105 -5.83 -2.56 -8.93
CA GLY A 105 -6.28 -1.71 -7.82
C GLY A 105 -5.28 -0.60 -7.50
N THR A 106 -3.98 -0.92 -7.38
CA THR A 106 -2.94 0.08 -7.16
C THR A 106 -2.91 1.13 -8.29
N PHE A 107 -2.99 0.69 -9.55
CA PHE A 107 -3.02 1.61 -10.69
C PHE A 107 -4.24 2.54 -10.66
N LEU A 108 -5.44 2.00 -10.41
CA LEU A 108 -6.67 2.79 -10.37
C LEU A 108 -6.60 3.89 -9.31
N PHE A 109 -6.13 3.56 -8.11
CA PHE A 109 -5.97 4.54 -7.03
C PHE A 109 -4.89 5.57 -7.34
N CYS A 110 -3.72 5.17 -7.87
CA CYS A 110 -2.68 6.12 -8.30
C CYS A 110 -3.23 7.11 -9.35
N ARG A 111 -3.95 6.61 -10.36
CA ARG A 111 -4.53 7.42 -11.43
C ARG A 111 -5.53 8.46 -10.89
N GLU A 112 -6.48 8.03 -10.07
CA GLU A 112 -7.50 8.94 -9.55
C GLU A 112 -6.93 9.91 -8.50
N ALA A 113 -5.97 9.48 -7.68
CA ALA A 113 -5.26 10.36 -6.76
C ALA A 113 -4.46 11.45 -7.50
N ALA A 114 -3.73 11.08 -8.55
CA ALA A 114 -2.96 12.02 -9.35
C ALA A 114 -3.84 13.14 -9.94
N LYS A 115 -5.08 12.84 -10.38
CA LYS A 115 -6.04 13.84 -10.86
C LYS A 115 -6.44 14.87 -9.81
N LEU A 116 -6.40 14.54 -8.52
CA LEU A 116 -6.64 15.50 -7.43
C LEU A 116 -5.36 16.25 -7.07
N MET A 117 -4.24 15.53 -6.98
CA MET A 117 -2.94 16.07 -6.55
C MET A 117 -2.36 17.08 -7.56
N GLN A 118 -2.50 16.81 -8.87
CA GLN A 118 -1.97 17.69 -9.93
C GLN A 118 -2.44 19.14 -9.81
N LYS A 119 -3.67 19.38 -9.34
CA LYS A 119 -4.22 20.74 -9.20
C LYS A 119 -3.47 21.58 -8.17
N LYS A 120 -2.88 20.94 -7.18
CA LYS A 120 -2.13 21.57 -6.09
C LYS A 120 -0.62 21.59 -6.36
N HIS A 121 -0.17 20.93 -7.45
CA HIS A 121 1.25 20.66 -7.71
C HIS A 121 1.97 20.06 -6.50
N TYR A 122 1.28 19.15 -5.81
CA TYR A 122 1.80 18.44 -4.65
C TYR A 122 1.06 17.13 -4.47
N GLY A 123 1.80 16.07 -4.24
CA GLY A 123 1.26 14.77 -3.86
C GLY A 123 2.36 13.80 -3.42
N ARG A 124 2.00 12.87 -2.55
CA ARG A 124 2.86 11.77 -2.10
C ARG A 124 2.10 10.45 -2.23
N ILE A 125 2.63 9.56 -3.05
CA ILE A 125 2.04 8.23 -3.26
C ILE A 125 3.03 7.20 -2.76
N VAL A 126 2.56 6.32 -1.87
CA VAL A 126 3.34 5.18 -1.38
C VAL A 126 2.59 3.88 -1.67
N ASN A 127 3.21 3.05 -2.49
CA ASN A 127 2.71 1.74 -2.85
C ASN A 127 3.34 0.65 -1.97
N PHE A 128 2.71 -0.53 -1.91
CA PHE A 128 3.23 -1.68 -1.17
C PHE A 128 3.71 -2.77 -2.10
N SER A 129 5.01 -3.07 -2.03
CA SER A 129 5.63 -4.28 -2.54
C SER A 129 5.70 -5.33 -1.41
N SER A 130 6.69 -6.21 -1.44
CA SER A 130 6.95 -7.23 -0.44
C SER A 130 8.40 -7.72 -0.55
N ALA A 131 8.98 -8.14 0.56
CA ALA A 131 10.24 -8.89 0.58
C ALA A 131 10.19 -10.18 -0.25
N ALA A 132 9.02 -10.70 -0.56
CA ALA A 132 8.85 -11.83 -1.46
C ALA A 132 9.48 -11.62 -2.86
N VAL A 133 9.62 -10.34 -3.28
CA VAL A 133 10.24 -9.99 -4.58
C VAL A 133 11.75 -10.29 -4.59
N PRO A 134 12.58 -9.69 -3.71
CA PRO A 134 14.01 -10.00 -3.67
C PRO A 134 14.30 -11.42 -3.17
N MET A 135 13.51 -11.96 -2.25
CA MET A 135 13.70 -13.28 -1.67
C MET A 135 13.28 -14.44 -2.60
N LYS A 136 12.44 -14.17 -3.60
CA LYS A 136 11.98 -15.18 -4.60
C LYS A 136 11.40 -16.42 -3.96
N LEU A 137 10.46 -16.23 -3.01
CA LEU A 137 9.95 -17.30 -2.17
C LEU A 137 9.15 -18.34 -2.98
N GLU A 138 9.47 -19.61 -2.75
CA GLU A 138 8.74 -20.73 -3.34
C GLU A 138 7.27 -20.73 -2.92
N GLY A 139 6.36 -21.00 -3.87
CA GLY A 139 4.92 -20.99 -3.64
C GLY A 139 4.29 -19.59 -3.75
N GLU A 140 5.07 -18.55 -3.97
CA GLU A 140 4.57 -17.17 -4.06
C GLU A 140 4.71 -16.57 -5.47
N ALA A 141 4.82 -17.39 -6.51
CA ALA A 141 5.13 -16.95 -7.87
C ALA A 141 4.21 -15.79 -8.34
N ILE A 142 2.90 -15.95 -8.23
CA ILE A 142 1.94 -14.93 -8.68
C ILE A 142 1.91 -13.72 -7.75
N TYR A 143 2.02 -13.95 -6.44
CA TYR A 143 2.10 -12.86 -5.47
C TYR A 143 3.37 -12.03 -5.68
N ALA A 144 4.53 -12.65 -5.73
CA ALA A 144 5.81 -11.97 -5.97
C ALA A 144 5.82 -11.24 -7.32
N ALA A 145 5.31 -11.87 -8.39
CA ALA A 145 5.16 -11.22 -9.70
C ALA A 145 4.27 -9.97 -9.63
N SER A 146 3.13 -10.04 -8.93
CA SER A 146 2.24 -8.88 -8.75
C SER A 146 2.94 -7.74 -7.99
N LYS A 147 3.74 -8.07 -6.96
CA LYS A 147 4.48 -7.09 -6.15
C LYS A 147 5.69 -6.52 -6.90
N ALA A 148 6.32 -7.29 -7.77
CA ALA A 148 7.34 -6.80 -8.70
C ALA A 148 6.74 -5.85 -9.75
N ALA A 149 5.55 -6.16 -10.27
CA ALA A 149 4.81 -5.28 -11.17
C ALA A 149 4.49 -3.92 -10.52
N VAL A 150 4.14 -3.90 -9.24
CA VAL A 150 3.91 -2.65 -8.48
C VAL A 150 5.20 -1.83 -8.37
N VAL A 151 6.36 -2.45 -8.21
CA VAL A 151 7.66 -1.73 -8.19
C VAL A 151 7.90 -1.03 -9.52
N LEU A 152 7.78 -1.75 -10.64
CA LEU A 152 7.98 -1.16 -11.96
C LEU A 152 6.92 -0.09 -12.27
N LEU A 153 5.66 -0.35 -11.96
CA LEU A 153 4.57 0.62 -12.08
C LEU A 153 4.91 1.92 -11.32
N THR A 154 5.41 1.80 -10.09
CA THR A 154 5.84 2.95 -9.28
C THR A 154 6.93 3.76 -9.97
N GLN A 155 7.92 3.10 -10.56
CA GLN A 155 9.03 3.75 -11.25
C GLN A 155 8.58 4.51 -12.52
N VAL A 156 7.63 3.95 -13.27
CA VAL A 156 7.05 4.61 -14.44
C VAL A 156 6.20 5.81 -14.02
N LEU A 157 5.28 5.62 -13.06
CA LEU A 157 4.43 6.70 -12.56
C LEU A 157 5.22 7.83 -11.90
N ALA A 158 6.36 7.53 -11.28
CA ALA A 158 7.26 8.54 -10.73
C ALA A 158 7.78 9.50 -11.81
N ARG A 159 8.00 9.02 -13.04
CA ARG A 159 8.41 9.86 -14.18
C ARG A 159 7.24 10.65 -14.76
N GLU A 160 6.10 9.98 -14.98
CA GLU A 160 4.91 10.58 -15.58
C GLU A 160 4.30 11.69 -14.69
N LEU A 161 4.41 11.56 -13.35
CA LEU A 161 3.77 12.47 -12.41
C LEU A 161 4.71 13.52 -11.82
N ALA A 162 6.00 13.48 -12.13
CA ALA A 162 7.01 14.40 -11.60
C ALA A 162 6.71 15.87 -11.94
N GLU A 163 6.25 16.16 -13.17
CA GLU A 163 5.91 17.51 -13.61
C GLU A 163 4.78 18.14 -12.77
N PHE A 164 3.94 17.33 -12.12
CA PHE A 164 2.86 17.78 -11.24
C PHE A 164 3.28 17.89 -9.76
N GLY A 165 4.58 17.79 -9.44
CA GLY A 165 5.09 17.83 -8.06
C GLY A 165 4.70 16.60 -7.21
N ILE A 166 4.34 15.49 -7.87
CA ILE A 166 3.91 14.25 -7.22
C ILE A 166 5.10 13.29 -7.16
N THR A 167 5.41 12.77 -5.98
CA THR A 167 6.37 11.67 -5.83
C THR A 167 5.63 10.34 -5.67
N VAL A 168 6.18 9.29 -6.26
CA VAL A 168 5.63 7.92 -6.16
C VAL A 168 6.75 6.98 -5.74
N ASN A 169 6.59 6.35 -4.57
CA ASN A 169 7.58 5.44 -4.00
C ASN A 169 6.92 4.14 -3.53
N VAL A 170 7.72 3.15 -3.18
CA VAL A 170 7.21 1.85 -2.75
C VAL A 170 7.97 1.32 -1.53
N VAL A 171 7.22 0.75 -0.58
CA VAL A 171 7.75 0.04 0.59
C VAL A 171 7.51 -1.45 0.40
N GLY A 172 8.53 -2.27 0.63
CA GLY A 172 8.46 -3.73 0.60
C GLY A 172 8.70 -4.31 2.00
N PRO A 173 7.65 -4.49 2.82
CA PRO A 173 7.80 -5.08 4.15
C PRO A 173 8.26 -6.54 4.08
N THR A 174 8.99 -6.94 5.11
CA THR A 174 9.25 -8.33 5.48
C THR A 174 8.05 -8.89 6.27
N PRO A 175 8.04 -10.17 6.66
CA PRO A 175 6.95 -10.72 7.45
C PRO A 175 6.68 -9.91 8.72
N LEU A 176 5.41 -9.51 8.90
CA LEU A 176 4.92 -8.83 10.09
C LEU A 176 4.05 -9.79 10.90
N GLU A 177 3.92 -9.55 12.20
CA GLU A 177 2.99 -10.28 13.03
C GLU A 177 1.54 -9.91 12.70
N THR A 178 0.94 -10.63 11.77
CA THR A 178 -0.44 -10.45 11.30
C THR A 178 -1.14 -11.80 11.21
N ASP A 179 -2.46 -11.80 10.99
CA ASP A 179 -3.21 -13.04 10.75
C ASP A 179 -2.64 -13.85 9.59
N LEU A 180 -2.05 -13.19 8.61
CA LEU A 180 -1.44 -13.83 7.44
C LEU A 180 -0.21 -14.68 7.81
N THR A 181 0.61 -14.20 8.73
CA THR A 181 1.86 -14.84 9.14
C THR A 181 1.68 -15.85 10.26
N ARG A 182 0.61 -15.73 11.06
CA ARG A 182 0.29 -16.68 12.17
C ARG A 182 0.05 -18.11 11.69
N SER A 183 -0.41 -18.28 10.45
CA SER A 183 -0.65 -19.60 9.85
C SER A 183 0.61 -20.26 9.26
N VAL A 184 1.72 -19.53 9.18
CA VAL A 184 2.98 -20.05 8.62
C VAL A 184 3.67 -20.95 9.65
N PRO A 185 4.09 -22.19 9.29
CA PRO A 185 4.82 -23.07 10.20
C PRO A 185 6.09 -22.40 10.75
N LYS A 186 6.37 -22.62 12.06
CA LYS A 186 7.48 -21.97 12.77
C LYS A 186 8.84 -22.18 12.08
N GLU A 187 9.10 -23.38 11.59
CA GLU A 187 10.36 -23.71 10.87
C GLU A 187 10.49 -22.91 9.57
N LYS A 188 9.40 -22.80 8.81
CA LYS A 188 9.38 -22.00 7.59
C LYS A 188 9.58 -20.52 7.89
N MET A 189 8.96 -20.02 8.96
CA MET A 189 9.15 -18.64 9.42
C MET A 189 10.61 -18.40 9.87
N ALA A 190 11.19 -19.30 10.66
CA ALA A 190 12.60 -19.19 11.07
C ALA A 190 13.56 -19.15 9.87
N ARG A 191 13.31 -19.98 8.84
CA ARG A 191 14.08 -19.96 7.60
C ARG A 191 13.92 -18.63 6.84
N LEU A 192 12.73 -18.05 6.82
CA LEU A 192 12.52 -16.75 6.21
C LEU A 192 13.29 -15.64 6.95
N LEU A 193 13.20 -15.64 8.28
CA LEU A 193 13.87 -14.65 9.10
C LEU A 193 15.41 -14.75 8.99
N SER A 194 15.97 -15.94 8.85
CA SER A 194 17.43 -16.12 8.68
C SER A 194 17.96 -15.58 7.34
N GLN A 195 17.10 -15.29 6.37
CA GLN A 195 17.48 -14.65 5.10
C GLN A 195 17.52 -13.12 5.18
N GLN A 196 17.07 -12.54 6.30
CA GLN A 196 17.12 -11.11 6.52
C GLN A 196 18.41 -10.73 7.26
N ALA A 197 18.99 -9.57 6.95
CA ALA A 197 20.11 -9.03 7.73
C ALA A 197 19.68 -8.73 9.18
N ILE A 198 18.43 -8.24 9.37
CA ILE A 198 17.83 -8.07 10.68
C ILE A 198 16.83 -9.20 10.90
N ALA A 199 17.28 -10.30 11.52
CA ALA A 199 16.57 -11.56 11.65
C ALA A 199 15.44 -11.51 12.71
N ARG A 200 14.45 -10.66 12.52
CA ARG A 200 13.22 -10.57 13.34
C ARG A 200 12.00 -10.29 12.48
N LEU A 201 10.81 -10.55 13.01
CA LEU A 201 9.57 -10.02 12.43
C LEU A 201 9.62 -8.48 12.47
N ALA A 202 9.14 -7.83 11.42
CA ALA A 202 8.89 -6.42 11.45
C ALA A 202 7.65 -6.11 12.30
N ASN A 203 7.62 -4.93 12.92
CA ASN A 203 6.43 -4.38 13.53
C ASN A 203 5.78 -3.32 12.61
N PHE A 204 4.62 -2.83 12.98
CA PHE A 204 3.91 -1.85 12.16
C PHE A 204 4.63 -0.49 12.13
N GLU A 205 5.35 -0.15 13.20
CA GLU A 205 6.15 1.06 13.32
C GLU A 205 7.34 1.04 12.35
N ASP A 206 7.96 -0.11 12.10
CA ASP A 206 9.03 -0.24 11.09
C ASP A 206 8.51 0.17 9.70
N VAL A 207 7.27 -0.23 9.37
CA VAL A 207 6.62 0.12 8.10
C VAL A 207 6.24 1.60 8.07
N ALA A 208 5.63 2.11 9.15
CA ALA A 208 5.24 3.52 9.24
C ALA A 208 6.43 4.46 9.09
N ASN A 209 7.57 4.18 9.71
CA ASN A 209 8.79 4.98 9.60
C ASN A 209 9.25 5.15 8.14
N ALA A 210 9.19 4.08 7.34
CA ALA A 210 9.56 4.16 5.93
C ALA A 210 8.53 4.97 5.11
N ILE A 211 7.24 4.84 5.43
CA ILE A 211 6.17 5.61 4.79
C ILE A 211 6.30 7.08 5.19
N ASP A 212 6.47 7.38 6.48
CA ASP A 212 6.65 8.75 7.00
C ASP A 212 7.80 9.47 6.30
N PHE A 213 8.92 8.77 6.05
CA PHE A 213 10.03 9.33 5.27
C PHE A 213 9.58 9.75 3.87
N PHE A 214 8.80 8.92 3.16
CA PHE A 214 8.33 9.24 1.81
C PHE A 214 7.24 10.33 1.79
N LEU A 215 6.45 10.48 2.84
CA LEU A 215 5.39 11.48 2.91
C LEU A 215 5.87 12.88 3.29
N LYS A 216 7.06 13.02 3.88
CA LYS A 216 7.61 14.32 4.26
C LYS A 216 7.72 15.27 3.07
N ARG A 217 7.49 16.57 3.32
CA ARG A 217 7.67 17.60 2.28
C ARG A 217 9.11 17.69 1.82
N GLU A 218 10.07 17.50 2.73
CA GLU A 218 11.51 17.52 2.50
C GLU A 218 11.97 16.36 1.61
N SER A 219 11.19 15.28 1.51
CA SER A 219 11.48 14.14 0.61
C SER A 219 11.06 14.39 -0.84
N ASN A 220 10.94 15.64 -1.27
CA ASN A 220 10.46 16.03 -2.60
C ASN A 220 11.42 15.64 -3.76
N PHE A 221 12.66 15.27 -3.45
CA PHE A 221 13.63 14.78 -4.43
C PHE A 221 13.75 13.23 -4.42
N VAL A 222 12.89 12.55 -3.64
CA VAL A 222 12.87 11.09 -3.52
C VAL A 222 11.63 10.55 -4.23
N THR A 223 11.82 10.00 -5.43
CA THR A 223 10.75 9.40 -6.22
C THR A 223 11.23 8.18 -7.00
N GLY A 224 10.35 7.24 -7.31
CA GLY A 224 10.66 5.99 -8.00
C GLY A 224 11.47 4.99 -7.16
N GLN A 225 11.60 5.22 -5.84
CA GLN A 225 12.42 4.40 -4.97
C GLN A 225 11.64 3.23 -4.37
N CYS A 226 12.36 2.12 -4.16
CA CYS A 226 11.86 0.95 -3.46
C CYS A 226 12.72 0.71 -2.21
N ILE A 227 12.09 0.73 -1.03
CA ILE A 227 12.74 0.37 0.23
C ILE A 227 12.19 -0.98 0.67
N TYR A 228 13.02 -2.04 0.57
CA TYR A 228 12.75 -3.31 1.23
C TYR A 228 13.26 -3.25 2.66
N LEU A 229 12.39 -3.63 3.61
CA LEU A 229 12.72 -3.62 5.04
C LEU A 229 13.47 -4.90 5.43
N GLY A 230 14.22 -4.86 6.55
CA GLY A 230 14.91 -6.01 7.12
C GLY A 230 16.22 -6.40 6.43
N GLY A 231 16.63 -5.75 5.33
CA GLY A 231 17.86 -6.06 4.60
C GLY A 231 17.75 -7.38 3.84
N VAL A 232 16.90 -7.44 2.82
CA VAL A 232 16.66 -8.59 1.94
C VAL A 232 17.10 -8.31 0.53
#